data_3e6db5a3af1300645b3a271c35d86799
#
_entry.id   3e6db5a3af1300645b3a271c35d86799
#
_cell.length_a   1.000
_cell.length_b   1.000
_cell.length_c   1.000
_cell.angle_alpha   90.00
_cell.angle_beta   90.00
_cell.angle_gamma   90.00
#
_symmetry.space_group_name_H-M   'P 1'
#
loop_
_entity.id
_entity.type
_entity.pdbx_description
1 polymer ?
#
loop_
_entity_poly.entity_id
_entity_poly.type
_entity_poly.pdbx_seq_one_letter_code
_entity_poly.pdbx_strand_id
1 'polypeptide(L)'
;MRYLYIREIADLLGVSRDTIRIYEEQGLISPERDENGFRRYTEEDLERLIPVKFYRENAFPMKDLKRLMIQKTRLSSLELLEEQIKAERLELLRHKRNVERLELTRSYYQLGSGSFELCTAENAYRVSEKRKEYFDAIIDWFQVSREDSDKIVCYVNAEYDLKMSVEQPQWCYLIIKESEAVYLRRQDFMEGAELLPGGPALRATVHTERQFQDEKLLETACGWADSHGLRLQGSVHVRNLCISEENGQLKYTLEVVLPLTDGPDTAVISN
;
A
#
# COMPACT_ATOMS: atom_id res chain seq x y z
N MET A 1 -44.47 -6.04 -35.28
CA MET A 1 -43.77 -5.94 -34.01
C MET A 1 -42.32 -5.58 -34.32
N ARG A 2 -41.71 -4.60 -33.64
CA ARG A 2 -40.32 -4.21 -33.85
C ARG A 2 -39.41 -5.17 -33.06
N TYR A 3 -38.33 -5.63 -33.67
CA TYR A 3 -37.34 -6.50 -33.04
C TYR A 3 -35.93 -6.11 -33.45
N LEU A 4 -34.92 -6.55 -32.67
CA LEU A 4 -33.52 -6.40 -32.98
C LEU A 4 -32.89 -7.78 -33.16
N TYR A 5 -31.77 -7.85 -33.94
CA TYR A 5 -30.92 -9.01 -34.01
C TYR A 5 -29.73 -8.91 -33.04
N ILE A 6 -29.06 -10.01 -32.79
CA ILE A 6 -27.99 -10.10 -31.78
C ILE A 6 -26.88 -9.06 -31.97
N ARG A 7 -26.59 -8.66 -33.20
CA ARG A 7 -25.60 -7.63 -33.47
C ARG A 7 -26.04 -6.26 -32.96
N GLU A 8 -27.29 -5.91 -33.29
CA GLU A 8 -27.88 -4.61 -32.96
C GLU A 8 -28.00 -4.45 -31.43
N ILE A 9 -28.39 -5.51 -30.74
CA ILE A 9 -28.55 -5.48 -29.28
C ILE A 9 -27.17 -5.46 -28.57
N ALA A 10 -26.19 -6.17 -29.10
CA ALA A 10 -24.81 -6.15 -28.60
C ALA A 10 -24.21 -4.75 -28.73
N ASP A 11 -24.38 -4.11 -29.90
CA ASP A 11 -23.94 -2.74 -30.15
C ASP A 11 -24.67 -1.72 -29.25
N LEU A 12 -25.99 -1.88 -29.06
CA LEU A 12 -26.82 -1.01 -28.19
C LEU A 12 -26.37 -1.08 -26.73
N LEU A 13 -26.03 -2.27 -26.23
CA LEU A 13 -25.59 -2.48 -24.85
C LEU A 13 -24.10 -2.21 -24.65
N GLY A 14 -23.31 -2.11 -25.72
CA GLY A 14 -21.85 -1.97 -25.64
C GLY A 14 -21.15 -3.25 -25.15
N VAL A 15 -21.69 -4.43 -25.52
CA VAL A 15 -21.13 -5.73 -25.09
C VAL A 15 -20.88 -6.65 -26.29
N SER A 16 -20.19 -7.75 -26.08
CA SER A 16 -19.98 -8.76 -27.13
C SER A 16 -21.27 -9.56 -27.40
N ARG A 17 -21.39 -10.15 -28.60
CA ARG A 17 -22.47 -11.08 -28.93
C ARG A 17 -22.45 -12.30 -28.00
N ASP A 18 -21.29 -12.72 -27.55
CA ASP A 18 -21.18 -13.85 -26.64
C ASP A 18 -21.71 -13.48 -25.25
N THR A 19 -21.55 -12.23 -24.81
CA THR A 19 -22.20 -11.74 -23.59
C THR A 19 -23.73 -11.85 -23.69
N ILE A 20 -24.32 -11.50 -24.84
CA ILE A 20 -25.78 -11.65 -25.05
C ILE A 20 -26.19 -13.13 -25.00
N ARG A 21 -25.40 -14.05 -25.57
CA ARG A 21 -25.64 -15.48 -25.47
C ARG A 21 -25.58 -15.99 -24.04
N ILE A 22 -24.62 -15.49 -23.24
CA ILE A 22 -24.54 -15.83 -21.82
C ILE A 22 -25.81 -15.35 -21.08
N TYR A 23 -26.35 -14.18 -21.40
CA TYR A 23 -27.60 -13.70 -20.79
C TYR A 23 -28.78 -14.61 -21.13
N GLU A 24 -28.86 -15.10 -22.37
CA GLU A 24 -29.85 -16.11 -22.81
C GLU A 24 -29.66 -17.44 -22.05
N GLU A 25 -28.43 -17.96 -22.00
CA GLU A 25 -28.11 -19.21 -21.29
C GLU A 25 -28.41 -19.15 -19.79
N GLN A 26 -28.23 -17.98 -19.17
CA GLN A 26 -28.58 -17.76 -17.77
C GLN A 26 -30.07 -17.51 -17.54
N GLY A 27 -30.90 -17.45 -18.62
CA GLY A 27 -32.33 -17.24 -18.55
C GLY A 27 -32.74 -15.81 -18.17
N LEU A 28 -31.86 -14.85 -18.38
CA LEU A 28 -32.15 -13.42 -18.15
C LEU A 28 -33.00 -12.85 -19.27
N ILE A 29 -32.87 -13.36 -20.49
CA ILE A 29 -33.67 -13.05 -21.68
C ILE A 29 -33.99 -14.36 -22.40
N SER A 30 -35.05 -14.31 -23.23
CA SER A 30 -35.56 -15.48 -23.98
C SER A 30 -36.00 -15.06 -25.38
N PRO A 31 -35.05 -14.75 -26.29
CA PRO A 31 -35.39 -14.29 -27.62
C PRO A 31 -36.16 -15.32 -28.44
N GLU A 32 -37.11 -14.86 -29.18
CA GLU A 32 -37.82 -15.67 -30.18
C GLU A 32 -36.90 -16.01 -31.35
N ARG A 33 -37.25 -17.03 -32.14
CA ARG A 33 -36.58 -17.34 -33.40
C ARG A 33 -37.51 -17.08 -34.57
N ASP A 34 -36.94 -16.48 -35.60
CA ASP A 34 -37.69 -16.31 -36.87
C ASP A 34 -37.77 -17.62 -37.69
N GLU A 35 -38.43 -17.58 -38.80
CA GLU A 35 -38.64 -18.72 -39.71
C GLU A 35 -37.30 -19.32 -40.21
N ASN A 36 -36.26 -18.52 -40.23
CA ASN A 36 -34.87 -18.92 -40.61
C ASN A 36 -34.02 -19.33 -39.40
N GLY A 37 -34.60 -19.39 -38.20
CA GLY A 37 -33.92 -19.78 -36.96
C GLY A 37 -33.08 -18.68 -36.32
N PHE A 38 -33.06 -17.44 -36.85
CA PHE A 38 -32.33 -16.34 -36.25
C PHE A 38 -33.05 -15.78 -35.00
N ARG A 39 -32.26 -15.39 -34.01
CA ARG A 39 -32.74 -14.79 -32.77
C ARG A 39 -33.31 -13.41 -33.01
N ARG A 40 -34.53 -13.17 -32.54
CA ARG A 40 -35.25 -11.87 -32.54
C ARG A 40 -35.44 -11.44 -31.10
N TYR A 41 -34.90 -10.28 -30.78
CA TYR A 41 -35.02 -9.69 -29.44
C TYR A 41 -36.14 -8.65 -29.48
N THR A 42 -37.15 -8.87 -28.66
CA THR A 42 -38.38 -8.07 -28.58
C THR A 42 -38.20 -6.90 -27.61
N GLU A 43 -39.24 -6.05 -27.52
CA GLU A 43 -39.31 -4.98 -26.52
C GLU A 43 -39.20 -5.56 -25.09
N GLU A 44 -39.85 -6.70 -24.82
CA GLU A 44 -39.79 -7.36 -23.52
C GLU A 44 -38.39 -7.81 -23.18
N ASP A 45 -37.62 -8.32 -24.14
CA ASP A 45 -36.18 -8.67 -23.91
C ASP A 45 -35.36 -7.43 -23.60
N LEU A 46 -35.61 -6.31 -24.27
CA LEU A 46 -34.96 -5.03 -24.00
C LEU A 46 -35.26 -4.51 -22.58
N GLU A 47 -36.55 -4.56 -22.17
CA GLU A 47 -36.95 -4.17 -20.81
C GLU A 47 -36.23 -5.03 -19.75
N ARG A 48 -36.09 -6.34 -19.98
CA ARG A 48 -35.36 -7.25 -19.10
C ARG A 48 -33.84 -6.93 -19.05
N LEU A 49 -33.30 -6.40 -20.13
CA LEU A 49 -31.87 -6.03 -20.19
C LEU A 49 -31.57 -4.70 -19.50
N ILE A 50 -32.54 -3.83 -19.23
CA ILE A 50 -32.32 -2.58 -18.48
C ILE A 50 -31.74 -2.87 -17.10
N PRO A 51 -32.38 -3.65 -16.22
CA PRO A 51 -31.78 -3.96 -14.90
C PRO A 51 -30.51 -4.80 -15.03
N VAL A 52 -30.40 -5.70 -16.02
CA VAL A 52 -29.14 -6.46 -16.24
C VAL A 52 -27.98 -5.51 -16.47
N LYS A 53 -28.13 -4.54 -17.40
CA LYS A 53 -27.11 -3.53 -17.67
C LYS A 53 -26.81 -2.71 -16.41
N PHE A 54 -27.83 -2.20 -15.73
CA PHE A 54 -27.65 -1.43 -14.49
C PHE A 54 -26.80 -2.17 -13.45
N TYR A 55 -27.15 -3.42 -13.14
CA TYR A 55 -26.40 -4.19 -12.15
C TYR A 55 -25.01 -4.57 -12.61
N ARG A 56 -24.82 -4.85 -13.92
CA ARG A 56 -23.46 -5.12 -14.46
C ARG A 56 -22.53 -3.92 -14.40
N GLU A 57 -23.04 -2.72 -14.68
CA GLU A 57 -22.29 -1.46 -14.52
C GLU A 57 -21.89 -1.21 -13.04
N ASN A 58 -22.69 -1.73 -12.09
CA ASN A 58 -22.41 -1.67 -10.67
C ASN A 58 -21.68 -2.93 -10.14
N ALA A 59 -20.92 -3.60 -10.99
CA ALA A 59 -20.03 -4.73 -10.67
C ALA A 59 -20.72 -5.96 -10.06
N PHE A 60 -22.05 -6.10 -10.17
CA PHE A 60 -22.73 -7.30 -9.67
C PHE A 60 -22.25 -8.57 -10.41
N PRO A 61 -21.86 -9.62 -9.68
CA PRO A 61 -21.52 -10.92 -10.27
C PRO A 61 -22.72 -11.52 -11.01
N MET A 62 -22.48 -12.26 -12.09
CA MET A 62 -23.54 -12.89 -12.89
C MET A 62 -24.48 -13.79 -12.07
N LYS A 63 -23.93 -14.52 -11.09
CA LYS A 63 -24.72 -15.36 -10.17
C LYS A 63 -25.77 -14.59 -9.38
N ASP A 64 -25.47 -13.35 -9.00
CA ASP A 64 -26.33 -12.51 -8.18
C ASP A 64 -27.36 -11.78 -9.05
N LEU A 65 -27.04 -11.47 -10.31
CA LEU A 65 -28.01 -11.02 -11.30
C LEU A 65 -29.17 -12.01 -11.46
N LYS A 66 -28.85 -13.31 -11.57
CA LYS A 66 -29.87 -14.35 -11.67
C LYS A 66 -30.76 -14.38 -10.43
N ARG A 67 -30.20 -14.21 -9.24
CA ARG A 67 -30.97 -14.14 -7.99
C ARG A 67 -31.84 -12.90 -7.94
N LEU A 68 -31.35 -11.75 -8.36
CA LEU A 68 -32.10 -10.48 -8.39
C LEU A 68 -33.24 -10.51 -9.39
N MET A 69 -33.03 -11.13 -10.56
CA MET A 69 -34.03 -11.13 -11.66
C MET A 69 -35.06 -12.25 -11.56
N ILE A 70 -34.68 -13.42 -11.05
CA ILE A 70 -35.51 -14.64 -11.12
C ILE A 70 -36.05 -15.04 -9.74
N GLN A 71 -35.31 -14.85 -8.66
CA GLN A 71 -35.72 -15.22 -7.29
C GLN A 71 -36.36 -14.03 -6.58
N LYS A 72 -37.66 -13.99 -6.62
CA LYS A 72 -38.53 -12.82 -6.35
C LYS A 72 -38.93 -12.65 -4.89
N THR A 73 -37.99 -12.35 -3.97
CA THR A 73 -38.47 -11.65 -2.76
C THR A 73 -37.77 -10.31 -2.65
N ARG A 74 -38.56 -9.24 -2.41
CA ARG A 74 -38.01 -7.89 -2.22
C ARG A 74 -36.95 -7.84 -1.13
N LEU A 75 -37.07 -8.69 -0.12
CA LEU A 75 -36.12 -8.78 1.01
C LEU A 75 -34.73 -9.30 0.57
N SER A 76 -34.71 -10.39 -0.23
CA SER A 76 -33.44 -10.95 -0.73
C SER A 76 -32.72 -10.02 -1.71
N SER A 77 -33.47 -9.17 -2.43
CA SER A 77 -32.87 -8.15 -3.31
C SER A 77 -32.22 -7.02 -2.51
N LEU A 78 -32.81 -6.60 -1.40
CA LEU A 78 -32.22 -5.60 -0.51
C LEU A 78 -30.93 -6.12 0.15
N GLU A 79 -30.93 -7.36 0.62
CA GLU A 79 -29.73 -8.00 1.20
C GLU A 79 -28.56 -8.03 0.20
N LEU A 80 -28.82 -8.44 -1.06
CA LEU A 80 -27.80 -8.45 -2.12
C LEU A 80 -27.28 -7.05 -2.46
N LEU A 81 -28.14 -6.05 -2.46
CA LEU A 81 -27.74 -4.65 -2.66
C LEU A 81 -26.85 -4.15 -1.51
N GLU A 82 -27.22 -4.47 -0.28
CA GLU A 82 -26.41 -4.10 0.90
C GLU A 82 -25.03 -4.78 0.90
N GLU A 83 -24.97 -6.08 0.55
CA GLU A 83 -23.70 -6.80 0.37
C GLU A 83 -22.81 -6.14 -0.69
N GLN A 84 -23.38 -5.78 -1.85
CA GLN A 84 -22.62 -5.11 -2.91
C GLN A 84 -22.17 -3.71 -2.51
N ILE A 85 -23.02 -2.92 -1.87
CA ILE A 85 -22.64 -1.61 -1.32
C ILE A 85 -21.48 -1.74 -0.33
N LYS A 86 -21.52 -2.76 0.53
CA LYS A 86 -20.42 -3.03 1.47
C LYS A 86 -19.13 -3.39 0.74
N ALA A 87 -19.21 -4.23 -0.30
CA ALA A 87 -18.04 -4.61 -1.11
C ALA A 87 -17.43 -3.38 -1.80
N GLU A 88 -18.25 -2.54 -2.45
CA GLU A 88 -17.79 -1.30 -3.10
C GLU A 88 -17.14 -0.32 -2.11
N ARG A 89 -17.69 -0.18 -0.90
CA ARG A 89 -17.10 0.65 0.14
C ARG A 89 -15.72 0.13 0.59
N LEU A 90 -15.55 -1.18 0.68
CA LEU A 90 -14.25 -1.79 0.99
C LEU A 90 -13.22 -1.55 -0.12
N GLU A 91 -13.62 -1.68 -1.39
CA GLU A 91 -12.77 -1.36 -2.53
C GLU A 91 -12.39 0.12 -2.57
N LEU A 92 -13.33 1.02 -2.31
CA LEU A 92 -13.04 2.45 -2.20
C LEU A 92 -12.00 2.74 -1.11
N LEU A 93 -12.15 2.10 0.07
CA LEU A 93 -11.18 2.24 1.16
C LEU A 93 -9.81 1.71 0.77
N ARG A 94 -9.75 0.56 0.07
CA ARG A 94 -8.51 -0.02 -0.46
C ARG A 94 -7.82 0.92 -1.45
N HIS A 95 -8.56 1.49 -2.40
CA HIS A 95 -8.02 2.45 -3.36
C HIS A 95 -7.51 3.72 -2.68
N LYS A 96 -8.22 4.22 -1.68
CA LYS A 96 -7.78 5.37 -0.88
C LYS A 96 -6.44 5.09 -0.20
N ARG A 97 -6.29 3.93 0.47
CA ARG A 97 -5.02 3.52 1.09
C ARG A 97 -3.89 3.36 0.07
N ASN A 98 -4.20 2.86 -1.15
CA ASN A 98 -3.21 2.78 -2.22
C ASN A 98 -2.67 4.16 -2.60
N VAL A 99 -3.55 5.16 -2.71
CA VAL A 99 -3.15 6.55 -2.99
C VAL A 99 -2.27 7.09 -1.87
N GLU A 100 -2.69 6.94 -0.60
CA GLU A 100 -1.95 7.39 0.58
C GLU A 100 -0.53 6.76 0.61
N ARG A 101 -0.40 5.45 0.32
CA ARG A 101 0.90 4.77 0.24
C ARG A 101 1.78 5.29 -0.90
N LEU A 102 1.20 5.53 -2.07
CA LEU A 102 1.94 6.08 -3.21
C LEU A 102 2.41 7.51 -2.94
N GLU A 103 1.60 8.33 -2.26
CA GLU A 103 1.99 9.68 -1.84
C GLU A 103 3.14 9.65 -0.84
N LEU A 104 3.10 8.74 0.13
CA LEU A 104 4.19 8.52 1.07
C LEU A 104 5.48 8.10 0.33
N THR A 105 5.40 7.12 -0.56
CA THR A 105 6.55 6.69 -1.37
C THR A 105 7.10 7.84 -2.21
N ARG A 106 6.22 8.63 -2.85
CA ARG A 106 6.64 9.82 -3.62
C ARG A 106 7.43 10.80 -2.75
N SER A 107 7.03 11.00 -1.50
CA SER A 107 7.75 11.90 -0.59
C SER A 107 9.19 11.44 -0.36
N TYR A 108 9.45 10.15 -0.30
CA TYR A 108 10.83 9.61 -0.14
C TYR A 108 11.70 9.85 -1.38
N TYR A 109 11.14 9.73 -2.58
CA TYR A 109 11.84 10.08 -3.82
C TYR A 109 12.18 11.57 -3.94
N GLN A 110 11.45 12.43 -3.20
CA GLN A 110 11.68 13.86 -3.18
C GLN A 110 12.73 14.30 -2.13
N LEU A 111 13.13 13.38 -1.22
CA LEU A 111 14.18 13.66 -0.27
C LEU A 111 15.51 13.87 -1.00
N GLY A 112 16.18 14.99 -0.74
CA GLY A 112 17.53 15.23 -1.21
C GLY A 112 18.54 14.40 -0.41
N SER A 113 19.65 14.02 -1.04
CA SER A 113 20.83 13.55 -0.28
C SER A 113 21.44 14.75 0.40
N GLY A 114 21.47 14.77 1.72
CA GLY A 114 21.78 15.95 2.49
C GLY A 114 22.87 15.76 3.54
N SER A 115 23.30 16.90 4.05
CA SER A 115 24.12 17.01 5.24
C SER A 115 23.33 16.57 6.47
N PHE A 116 24.06 16.29 7.55
CA PHE A 116 23.44 16.00 8.84
C PHE A 116 22.63 17.20 9.34
N GLU A 117 21.44 16.94 9.85
CA GLU A 117 20.57 17.92 10.47
C GLU A 117 20.16 17.49 11.87
N LEU A 118 20.09 18.47 12.78
CA LEU A 118 19.50 18.26 14.10
C LEU A 118 17.99 18.16 13.98
N CYS A 119 17.41 17.14 14.58
CA CYS A 119 15.97 16.97 14.59
C CYS A 119 15.49 16.32 15.89
N THR A 120 14.20 16.29 16.08
CA THR A 120 13.55 15.40 17.03
C THR A 120 13.05 14.19 16.24
N ALA A 121 13.72 13.05 16.38
CA ALA A 121 13.25 11.80 15.80
C ALA A 121 11.89 11.45 16.38
N GLU A 122 10.98 10.99 15.54
CA GLU A 122 9.67 10.53 15.98
C GLU A 122 9.74 9.10 16.56
N ASN A 123 8.71 8.72 17.31
CA ASN A 123 8.53 7.35 17.75
C ASN A 123 8.42 6.41 16.55
N ALA A 124 8.98 5.22 16.71
CA ALA A 124 8.77 4.12 15.78
C ALA A 124 8.42 2.85 16.57
N TYR A 125 7.82 1.89 15.91
CA TYR A 125 7.38 0.65 16.52
C TYR A 125 7.96 -0.54 15.78
N ARG A 126 8.56 -1.48 16.51
CA ARG A 126 9.11 -2.71 15.94
C ARG A 126 7.99 -3.73 15.73
N VAL A 127 7.80 -4.13 14.48
CA VAL A 127 6.70 -5.00 14.04
C VAL A 127 7.15 -6.40 13.61
N SER A 128 8.44 -6.73 13.77
CA SER A 128 8.97 -8.08 13.54
C SER A 128 10.01 -8.47 14.60
N GLU A 129 10.42 -9.73 14.58
CA GLU A 129 11.52 -10.22 15.41
C GLU A 129 12.87 -9.56 15.01
N LYS A 130 13.79 -9.47 15.99
CA LYS A 130 15.18 -9.05 15.72
C LYS A 130 15.95 -10.19 15.04
N ARG A 131 16.50 -9.92 13.85
CA ARG A 131 17.32 -10.85 13.07
C ARG A 131 18.78 -10.42 13.10
N LYS A 132 19.69 -11.38 12.99
CA LYS A 132 21.12 -11.09 12.82
C LYS A 132 21.43 -10.70 11.38
N GLU A 133 20.80 -11.37 10.43
CA GLU A 133 21.04 -11.19 9.01
C GLU A 133 19.96 -10.28 8.39
N TYR A 134 20.40 -9.37 7.54
CA TYR A 134 19.49 -8.50 6.78
C TYR A 134 18.57 -9.30 5.86
N PHE A 135 19.06 -10.40 5.32
CA PHE A 135 18.29 -11.29 4.46
C PHE A 135 17.06 -11.85 5.16
N ASP A 136 17.17 -12.23 6.43
CA ASP A 136 16.05 -12.74 7.21
C ASP A 136 15.00 -11.65 7.48
N ALA A 137 15.44 -10.40 7.70
CA ALA A 137 14.51 -9.28 7.84
C ALA A 137 13.74 -8.96 6.53
N ILE A 138 14.37 -9.18 5.37
CA ILE A 138 13.66 -9.10 4.07
C ILE A 138 12.62 -10.21 3.97
N ILE A 139 12.93 -11.44 4.37
CA ILE A 139 11.97 -12.53 4.40
C ILE A 139 10.79 -12.18 5.30
N ASP A 140 11.04 -11.65 6.50
CA ASP A 140 9.99 -11.17 7.41
C ASP A 140 9.11 -10.11 6.72
N TRP A 141 9.69 -9.18 5.97
CA TRP A 141 8.95 -8.16 5.23
C TRP A 141 7.95 -8.77 4.21
N PHE A 142 8.41 -9.77 3.44
CA PHE A 142 7.53 -10.49 2.51
C PHE A 142 6.42 -11.28 3.24
N GLN A 143 6.72 -11.86 4.39
CA GLN A 143 5.74 -12.61 5.18
C GLN A 143 4.66 -11.69 5.76
N VAL A 144 5.04 -10.61 6.45
CA VAL A 144 4.08 -9.69 7.05
C VAL A 144 3.25 -8.94 6.00
N SER A 145 3.85 -8.61 4.85
CA SER A 145 3.13 -7.94 3.75
C SER A 145 2.17 -8.87 3.02
N ARG A 146 2.41 -10.19 3.03
CA ARG A 146 1.48 -11.20 2.51
C ARG A 146 0.29 -11.41 3.44
N GLU A 147 0.50 -11.36 4.75
CA GLU A 147 -0.56 -11.49 5.75
C GLU A 147 -1.45 -10.25 5.80
N ASP A 148 -0.83 -9.09 5.73
CA ASP A 148 -1.50 -7.79 5.70
C ASP A 148 -0.83 -6.88 4.66
N SER A 149 -1.51 -6.64 3.54
CA SER A 149 -0.98 -5.85 2.44
C SER A 149 -0.67 -4.39 2.80
N ASP A 150 -1.22 -3.86 3.89
CA ASP A 150 -0.91 -2.52 4.36
C ASP A 150 0.46 -2.45 5.06
N LYS A 151 0.99 -3.59 5.54
CA LYS A 151 2.35 -3.67 6.13
C LYS A 151 3.49 -3.52 5.11
N ILE A 152 3.18 -3.41 3.83
CA ILE A 152 4.16 -3.09 2.77
C ILE A 152 4.91 -1.76 3.02
N VAL A 153 4.35 -0.88 3.85
CA VAL A 153 4.97 0.41 4.23
C VAL A 153 5.98 0.28 5.38
N CYS A 154 6.11 -0.89 6.00
CA CYS A 154 7.12 -1.10 7.03
C CYS A 154 8.52 -1.12 6.42
N TYR A 155 9.47 -0.55 7.14
CA TYR A 155 10.87 -0.47 6.71
C TYR A 155 11.70 -1.55 7.37
N VAL A 156 12.71 -2.04 6.64
CA VAL A 156 13.81 -2.73 7.28
C VAL A 156 14.72 -1.70 7.96
N ASN A 157 14.83 -1.81 9.27
CA ASN A 157 15.73 -1.02 10.11
C ASN A 157 16.94 -1.87 10.46
N ALA A 158 18.14 -1.34 10.20
CA ALA A 158 19.39 -1.90 10.64
C ALA A 158 19.89 -1.10 11.86
N GLU A 159 20.10 -1.78 12.96
CA GLU A 159 20.57 -1.21 14.24
C GLU A 159 22.06 -1.49 14.42
N TYR A 160 22.85 -0.44 14.60
CA TYR A 160 24.31 -0.51 14.82
C TYR A 160 24.66 -0.02 16.22
N ASP A 161 25.54 -0.73 16.92
CA ASP A 161 26.09 -0.26 18.19
C ASP A 161 27.27 0.68 17.92
N LEU A 162 27.19 1.92 18.38
CA LEU A 162 28.26 2.93 18.24
C LEU A 162 29.59 2.51 18.89
N LYS A 163 29.56 1.54 19.83
CA LYS A 163 30.77 1.04 20.54
C LYS A 163 31.40 -0.15 19.85
N MET A 164 30.77 -0.73 18.87
CA MET A 164 31.27 -1.89 18.11
C MET A 164 31.66 -1.48 16.69
N SER A 165 32.22 -2.41 15.94
CA SER A 165 32.52 -2.18 14.52
C SER A 165 31.23 -1.90 13.76
N VAL A 166 31.24 -0.86 12.92
CA VAL A 166 30.10 -0.41 12.12
C VAL A 166 30.01 -1.08 10.75
N GLU A 167 30.77 -2.14 10.51
CA GLU A 167 30.75 -2.87 9.23
C GLU A 167 29.44 -3.64 9.02
N GLN A 168 28.86 -4.17 10.10
CA GLN A 168 27.65 -4.97 10.05
C GLN A 168 26.65 -4.50 11.13
N PRO A 169 25.35 -4.49 10.83
CA PRO A 169 24.36 -4.18 11.84
C PRO A 169 24.35 -5.25 12.94
N GLN A 170 24.10 -4.84 14.17
CA GLN A 170 23.89 -5.74 15.29
C GLN A 170 22.57 -6.50 15.15
N TRP A 171 21.54 -5.80 14.67
CA TRP A 171 20.20 -6.32 14.48
C TRP A 171 19.53 -5.70 13.25
N CYS A 172 18.71 -6.51 12.58
CA CYS A 172 17.81 -6.10 11.52
C CYS A 172 16.39 -6.50 11.88
N TYR A 173 15.42 -5.60 11.68
CA TYR A 173 14.01 -5.85 11.96
C TYR A 173 13.10 -4.83 11.26
N LEU A 174 11.81 -5.11 11.22
CA LEU A 174 10.84 -4.20 10.59
C LEU A 174 10.32 -3.19 11.60
N ILE A 175 10.15 -1.97 11.14
CA ILE A 175 9.54 -0.88 11.89
C ILE A 175 8.49 -0.16 11.06
N ILE A 176 7.62 0.55 11.77
CA ILE A 176 6.77 1.61 11.23
C ILE A 176 6.91 2.87 12.08
N LYS A 177 6.93 4.04 11.47
CA LYS A 177 6.91 5.31 12.19
C LYS A 177 5.49 5.62 12.69
N GLU A 178 5.39 6.27 13.84
CA GLU A 178 4.10 6.62 14.44
C GLU A 178 3.26 7.50 13.51
N SER A 179 3.88 8.54 12.92
CA SER A 179 3.21 9.44 11.98
C SER A 179 2.63 8.71 10.76
N GLU A 180 3.33 7.70 10.26
CA GLU A 180 2.91 6.91 9.09
C GLU A 180 1.75 5.96 9.44
N ALA A 181 1.82 5.30 10.61
CA ALA A 181 0.72 4.47 11.10
C ALA A 181 -0.55 5.30 11.30
N VAL A 182 -0.42 6.52 11.82
CA VAL A 182 -1.53 7.48 11.98
C VAL A 182 -2.06 7.95 10.63
N TYR A 183 -1.17 8.34 9.70
CA TYR A 183 -1.54 8.79 8.36
C TYR A 183 -2.33 7.73 7.59
N LEU A 184 -1.89 6.48 7.68
CA LEU A 184 -2.55 5.33 7.05
C LEU A 184 -3.79 4.83 7.84
N ARG A 185 -4.08 5.41 9.01
CA ARG A 185 -5.14 4.96 9.92
C ARG A 185 -5.00 3.50 10.34
N ARG A 186 -3.76 3.08 10.57
CA ARG A 186 -3.36 1.73 10.96
C ARG A 186 -2.64 1.75 12.31
N GLN A 187 -3.24 2.42 13.30
CA GLN A 187 -2.74 2.45 14.67
C GLN A 187 -2.68 1.04 15.30
N ASP A 188 -3.45 0.10 14.77
CA ASP A 188 -3.39 -1.32 15.12
C ASP A 188 -1.99 -1.94 14.91
N PHE A 189 -1.16 -1.38 14.02
CA PHE A 189 0.24 -1.82 13.85
C PHE A 189 1.13 -1.55 15.08
N MET A 190 0.72 -0.63 15.93
CA MET A 190 1.44 -0.25 17.14
C MET A 190 0.98 -1.08 18.37
N GLU A 191 -0.16 -1.74 18.28
CA GLU A 191 -0.72 -2.54 19.38
C GLU A 191 0.16 -3.76 19.68
N GLY A 192 0.70 -3.83 20.89
CA GLY A 192 1.61 -4.89 21.30
C GLY A 192 3.01 -4.85 20.70
N ALA A 193 3.31 -3.87 19.85
CA ALA A 193 4.63 -3.66 19.26
C ALA A 193 5.59 -2.97 20.25
N GLU A 194 6.88 -3.29 20.16
CA GLU A 194 7.90 -2.62 20.98
C GLU A 194 8.11 -1.17 20.50
N LEU A 195 7.96 -0.23 21.42
CA LEU A 195 8.23 1.18 21.16
C LEU A 195 9.74 1.42 21.07
N LEU A 196 10.16 2.03 19.98
CA LEU A 196 11.47 2.64 19.80
C LEU A 196 11.27 4.15 20.02
N PRO A 197 11.65 4.67 21.18
CA PRO A 197 11.32 6.06 21.53
C PRO A 197 12.07 7.02 20.60
N GLY A 198 11.36 8.05 20.17
CA GLY A 198 11.93 9.20 19.51
C GLY A 198 12.73 10.08 20.48
N GLY A 199 13.22 11.19 19.99
CA GLY A 199 13.95 12.16 20.80
C GLY A 199 14.96 12.95 19.99
N PRO A 200 15.80 13.76 20.66
CA PRO A 200 16.86 14.51 20.00
C PRO A 200 17.77 13.60 19.19
N ALA A 201 18.01 13.93 17.95
CA ALA A 201 18.81 13.11 17.03
C ALA A 201 19.51 13.95 15.97
N LEU A 202 20.57 13.39 15.45
CA LEU A 202 21.18 13.79 14.20
C LEU A 202 20.64 12.90 13.10
N ARG A 203 20.10 13.49 12.03
CA ARG A 203 19.51 12.76 10.91
C ARG A 203 20.22 13.11 9.61
N ALA A 204 20.37 12.13 8.73
CA ALA A 204 20.77 12.33 7.35
C ALA A 204 19.95 11.44 6.42
N THR A 205 19.69 11.92 5.20
CA THR A 205 19.19 11.11 4.09
C THR A 205 20.34 10.86 3.13
N VAL A 206 20.53 9.61 2.73
CA VAL A 206 21.65 9.18 1.89
C VAL A 206 21.13 8.39 0.71
N HIS A 207 21.58 8.77 -0.50
CA HIS A 207 21.37 7.97 -1.71
C HIS A 207 22.63 7.15 -1.99
N THR A 208 22.52 5.84 -2.08
CA THR A 208 23.67 4.94 -2.19
C THR A 208 23.33 3.71 -3.04
N GLU A 209 24.35 3.04 -3.55
CA GLU A 209 24.26 1.73 -4.22
C GLU A 209 24.33 0.56 -3.23
N ARG A 210 24.53 0.83 -1.95
CA ARG A 210 24.67 -0.16 -0.90
C ARG A 210 23.41 -0.18 -0.04
N GLN A 211 22.96 -1.37 0.31
CA GLN A 211 21.81 -1.57 1.21
C GLN A 211 22.05 -1.10 2.65
N PHE A 212 23.30 -0.88 3.01
CA PHE A 212 23.74 -0.34 4.29
C PHE A 212 24.55 0.92 4.05
N GLN A 213 24.65 1.72 5.09
CA GLN A 213 25.50 2.89 5.06
C GLN A 213 27.00 2.52 4.90
N ASP A 214 27.76 3.46 4.39
CA ASP A 214 29.21 3.41 4.36
C ASP A 214 29.76 3.76 5.76
N GLU A 215 30.82 3.06 6.22
CA GLU A 215 31.54 3.36 7.45
C GLU A 215 31.93 4.83 7.55
N LYS A 216 32.34 5.43 6.43
CA LYS A 216 32.69 6.86 6.33
C LYS A 216 31.54 7.80 6.72
N LEU A 217 30.28 7.40 6.50
CA LEU A 217 29.13 8.22 6.86
C LEU A 217 29.03 8.33 8.38
N LEU A 218 29.19 7.22 9.10
CA LEU A 218 29.17 7.25 10.58
C LEU A 218 30.37 7.99 11.16
N GLU A 219 31.58 7.79 10.62
CA GLU A 219 32.74 8.57 11.02
C GLU A 219 32.53 10.07 10.81
N THR A 220 31.94 10.44 9.66
CA THR A 220 31.58 11.83 9.36
C THR A 220 30.51 12.35 10.32
N ALA A 221 29.50 11.55 10.65
CA ALA A 221 28.46 11.92 11.61
C ALA A 221 29.01 12.11 13.03
N CYS A 222 29.87 11.19 13.48
CA CYS A 222 30.53 11.31 14.78
C CYS A 222 31.41 12.56 14.84
N GLY A 223 32.24 12.78 13.82
CA GLY A 223 33.11 13.96 13.74
C GLY A 223 32.30 15.28 13.68
N TRP A 224 31.16 15.27 12.99
CA TRP A 224 30.26 16.43 12.96
C TRP A 224 29.64 16.67 14.35
N ALA A 225 29.14 15.65 15.01
CA ALA A 225 28.57 15.74 16.35
C ALA A 225 29.62 16.27 17.35
N ASP A 226 30.85 15.70 17.34
CA ASP A 226 31.95 16.12 18.21
C ASP A 226 32.32 17.61 17.99
N SER A 227 32.40 18.03 16.72
CA SER A 227 32.72 19.43 16.38
C SER A 227 31.64 20.44 16.85
N HIS A 228 30.41 19.98 17.07
CA HIS A 228 29.29 20.77 17.57
C HIS A 228 29.00 20.55 19.07
N GLY A 229 29.88 19.82 19.77
CA GLY A 229 29.73 19.54 21.20
C GLY A 229 28.56 18.62 21.56
N LEU A 230 28.06 17.86 20.59
CA LEU A 230 26.94 16.93 20.75
C LEU A 230 27.44 15.54 21.16
N ARG A 231 26.69 14.86 22.00
CA ARG A 231 27.01 13.51 22.43
C ARG A 231 26.01 12.52 21.87
N LEU A 232 26.50 11.62 21.04
CA LEU A 232 25.73 10.49 20.53
C LEU A 232 25.49 9.45 21.63
N GLN A 233 24.33 8.81 21.62
CA GLN A 233 23.98 7.75 22.56
C GLN A 233 23.27 6.58 21.87
N GLY A 234 23.42 5.38 22.49
CA GLY A 234 22.68 4.20 22.05
C GLY A 234 23.12 3.66 20.71
N SER A 235 22.15 3.24 19.93
CA SER A 235 22.36 2.62 18.63
C SER A 235 22.04 3.58 17.49
N VAL A 236 22.79 3.47 16.39
CA VAL A 236 22.44 4.11 15.12
C VAL A 236 21.38 3.28 14.42
N HIS A 237 20.37 3.93 13.89
CA HIS A 237 19.32 3.33 13.10
C HIS A 237 19.44 3.73 11.63
N VAL A 238 19.58 2.75 10.76
CA VAL A 238 19.60 2.94 9.30
C VAL A 238 18.35 2.31 8.72
N ARG A 239 17.48 3.15 8.17
CA ARG A 239 16.19 2.76 7.63
C ARG A 239 16.23 2.82 6.12
N ASN A 240 15.86 1.74 5.46
CA ASN A 240 15.72 1.71 4.02
C ASN A 240 14.34 2.23 3.63
N LEU A 241 14.25 3.51 3.23
CA LEU A 241 12.98 4.17 2.89
C LEU A 241 12.44 3.73 1.55
N CYS A 242 13.31 3.62 0.54
CA CYS A 242 12.93 3.09 -0.77
C CYS A 242 14.14 2.51 -1.52
N ILE A 243 13.82 1.59 -2.41
CA ILE A 243 14.76 0.96 -3.33
C ILE A 243 14.28 1.24 -4.75
N SER A 244 15.17 1.69 -5.59
CA SER A 244 14.94 1.88 -7.02
C SER A 244 16.01 1.17 -7.83
N GLU A 245 15.82 1.10 -9.15
CA GLU A 245 16.81 0.56 -10.07
C GLU A 245 17.14 1.61 -11.13
N GLU A 246 18.42 1.87 -11.29
CA GLU A 246 18.94 2.76 -12.33
C GLU A 246 20.07 2.05 -13.10
N ASN A 247 19.91 1.93 -14.41
CA ASN A 247 20.88 1.28 -15.30
C ASN A 247 21.28 -0.14 -14.88
N GLY A 248 20.33 -0.93 -14.33
CA GLY A 248 20.57 -2.30 -13.88
C GLY A 248 21.23 -2.41 -12.49
N GLN A 249 21.36 -1.29 -11.78
CA GLN A 249 21.91 -1.24 -10.42
C GLN A 249 20.85 -0.77 -9.41
N LEU A 250 20.77 -1.46 -8.27
CA LEU A 250 19.90 -1.05 -7.18
C LEU A 250 20.43 0.24 -6.55
N LYS A 251 19.53 1.17 -6.29
CA LYS A 251 19.76 2.42 -5.58
C LYS A 251 18.89 2.43 -4.32
N TYR A 252 19.47 2.85 -3.23
CA TYR A 252 18.83 2.89 -1.93
C TYR A 252 18.72 4.32 -1.44
N THR A 253 17.56 4.70 -0.92
CA THR A 253 17.38 5.91 -0.14
C THR A 253 17.31 5.50 1.33
N LEU A 254 18.36 5.84 2.07
CA LEU A 254 18.51 5.49 3.47
C LEU A 254 18.27 6.72 4.34
N GLU A 255 17.54 6.54 5.43
CA GLU A 255 17.48 7.48 6.55
C GLU A 255 18.41 6.97 7.66
N VAL A 256 19.37 7.79 8.05
CA VAL A 256 20.31 7.48 9.14
C VAL A 256 19.95 8.36 10.33
N VAL A 257 19.67 7.75 11.48
CA VAL A 257 19.28 8.44 12.71
C VAL A 257 20.25 8.07 13.82
N LEU A 258 20.90 9.08 14.37
CA LEU A 258 21.85 8.96 15.49
C LEU A 258 21.25 9.68 16.70
N PRO A 259 20.78 8.95 17.73
CA PRO A 259 20.24 9.56 18.93
C PRO A 259 21.29 10.37 19.70
N LEU A 260 20.86 11.46 20.32
CA LEU A 260 21.69 12.36 21.14
C LEU A 260 21.31 12.23 22.62
N THR A 261 22.28 12.40 23.52
CA THR A 261 22.04 12.40 24.98
C THR A 261 21.26 13.63 25.45
N ASP A 262 21.55 14.77 24.84
CA ASP A 262 20.96 16.05 25.18
C ASP A 262 20.30 16.66 23.95
N GLY A 263 19.11 17.25 24.12
CA GLY A 263 18.50 18.04 23.07
C GLY A 263 19.35 19.24 22.76
N PRO A 264 19.35 19.73 21.52
CA PRO A 264 20.01 20.98 21.22
C PRO A 264 19.38 22.07 22.11
N ASP A 265 20.19 22.74 22.90
CA ASP A 265 19.78 24.02 23.47
C ASP A 265 19.29 24.87 22.30
N THR A 266 18.07 25.36 22.39
CA THR A 266 17.39 26.10 21.32
C THR A 266 18.12 27.40 20.91
N ALA A 267 19.25 27.68 21.52
CA ALA A 267 20.12 28.84 21.28
C ALA A 267 21.13 28.64 20.11
N VAL A 268 21.36 27.42 19.58
CA VAL A 268 22.39 27.16 18.55
C VAL A 268 21.81 27.09 17.13
N ILE A 269 20.49 27.14 16.98
CA ILE A 269 19.80 26.98 15.64
C ILE A 269 19.65 28.32 14.90
N SER A 270 20.24 29.41 15.40
CA SER A 270 20.16 30.74 14.76
C SER A 270 21.55 31.24 14.37
N ASN A 271 22.16 30.64 13.34
CA ASN A 271 23.19 31.31 12.54
C ASN A 271 23.33 30.63 11.18
#